data_b27cbc182ee328e573ba59b1c7ad09bc
#
_entry.id   b27cbc182ee328e573ba59b1c7ad09bc
#
_cell.length_a   1.000
_cell.length_b   1.000
_cell.length_c   1.000
_cell.angle_alpha   90.00
_cell.angle_beta   90.00
_cell.angle_gamma   90.00
#
_symmetry.space_group_name_H-M   'P 1'
#
loop_
_entity.id
_entity.type
_entity.pdbx_description
1 polymer ?
#
loop_
_entity_poly.entity_id
_entity_poly.type
_entity_poly.pdbx_seq_one_letter_code
_entity_poly.pdbx_strand_id
1 'polypeptide(L)'
;EYHLSRKIDGEFAVLVFSGGEALLVNPGGTVRLGLPLLAEAQQQLGRAGVKSALIAGELYYRHPSGARPRVHDVSRAARQPAGQPELDSLCFAAFDLIDLDGQPAPSRHAETYARLQKLLGGGQRVHPVEAAQVKTAAEIEQYFQSWVEQQGGEGLVLRSDSAGGFKLKPRHTLDVAVVGFTEGTDERKGLLHDLLVAVMRKDGGLHLLGRVGGGFSDEERRSFLGELKDLVTASDYTESSPDHVAYQMVRPQWVIEVSCLDLIAQTGRGGGIDKMVLQWDAAAQRYTPLRRLPLASLISPVFIRRRDDKEVNVSDVRAKQLAELVEIEGLD
;
A
#
# COMPACT_ATOMS: atom_id res chain seq x y z
N GLU A 1 23.80 13.12 5.67
CA GLU A 1 23.05 13.76 4.59
C GLU A 1 22.25 12.74 3.82
N TYR A 2 20.96 13.04 3.54
CA TYR A 2 20.07 12.14 2.83
C TYR A 2 19.52 12.84 1.59
N HIS A 3 19.39 12.10 0.51
CA HIS A 3 18.60 12.47 -0.64
C HIS A 3 17.16 12.02 -0.41
N LEU A 4 16.26 12.97 -0.15
CA LEU A 4 14.86 12.75 0.08
C LEU A 4 14.09 12.98 -1.21
N SER A 5 13.16 12.05 -1.55
CA SER A 5 12.28 12.20 -2.71
C SER A 5 10.85 11.80 -2.37
N ARG A 6 9.88 12.28 -3.17
CA ARG A 6 8.50 11.78 -3.10
C ARG A 6 8.49 10.29 -3.41
N LYS A 7 7.68 9.54 -2.67
CA LYS A 7 7.30 8.20 -3.06
C LYS A 7 6.09 8.26 -3.99
N ILE A 8 6.26 7.79 -5.20
CA ILE A 8 5.18 7.73 -6.20
C ILE A 8 4.50 6.37 -6.13
N ASP A 9 3.17 6.34 -6.15
CA ASP A 9 2.38 5.12 -6.21
C ASP A 9 2.15 4.75 -7.69
N GLY A 10 2.89 3.78 -8.17
CA GLY A 10 2.89 3.39 -9.58
C GLY A 10 3.48 1.99 -9.80
N GLU A 11 3.99 1.77 -10.99
CA GLU A 11 4.68 0.55 -11.39
C GLU A 11 6.15 0.86 -11.60
N PHE A 12 7.04 0.22 -10.84
CA PHE A 12 8.47 0.32 -11.09
C PHE A 12 8.79 -0.12 -12.51
N ALA A 13 9.55 0.70 -13.23
CA ALA A 13 10.01 0.38 -14.58
C ALA A 13 11.41 0.94 -14.84
N VAL A 14 12.09 0.36 -15.79
CA VAL A 14 13.33 0.88 -16.39
C VAL A 14 12.99 1.43 -17.76
N LEU A 15 13.26 2.73 -17.95
CA LEU A 15 13.26 3.37 -19.26
C LEU A 15 14.57 2.97 -19.95
N VAL A 16 14.44 2.25 -21.04
CA VAL A 16 15.54 1.85 -21.92
C VAL A 16 15.51 2.75 -23.13
N PHE A 17 16.61 3.47 -23.39
CA PHE A 17 16.79 4.29 -24.58
C PHE A 17 18.03 3.80 -25.34
N SER A 18 17.90 3.58 -26.62
CA SER A 18 19.02 3.19 -27.49
C SER A 18 18.70 3.48 -28.96
N GLY A 19 19.65 4.02 -29.69
CA GLY A 19 19.51 4.26 -31.15
C GLY A 19 18.33 5.21 -31.50
N GLY A 20 17.93 6.11 -30.61
CA GLY A 20 16.80 7.02 -30.80
C GLY A 20 15.45 6.45 -30.39
N GLU A 21 15.38 5.17 -30.05
CA GLU A 21 14.16 4.50 -29.61
C GLU A 21 14.09 4.38 -28.08
N ALA A 22 12.87 4.40 -27.53
CA ALA A 22 12.63 4.24 -26.10
C ALA A 22 11.55 3.20 -25.81
N LEU A 23 11.71 2.47 -24.72
CA LEU A 23 10.72 1.54 -24.20
C LEU A 23 10.78 1.49 -22.66
N LEU A 24 9.75 0.95 -22.03
CA LEU A 24 9.76 0.63 -20.61
C LEU A 24 9.75 -0.88 -20.38
N VAL A 25 10.52 -1.32 -19.39
CA VAL A 25 10.56 -2.73 -18.93
C VAL A 25 10.34 -2.76 -17.43
N ASN A 26 9.40 -3.59 -16.96
CA ASN A 26 9.22 -3.82 -15.53
C ASN A 26 9.94 -5.10 -15.06
N PRO A 27 10.13 -5.32 -13.75
CA PRO A 27 10.78 -6.52 -13.21
C PRO A 27 10.08 -7.84 -13.58
N GLY A 28 8.78 -7.80 -13.87
CA GLY A 28 8.01 -8.96 -14.34
C GLY A 28 8.22 -9.30 -15.81
N GLY A 29 9.12 -8.58 -16.53
CA GLY A 29 9.41 -8.81 -17.94
C GLY A 29 8.39 -8.20 -18.92
N THR A 30 7.43 -7.38 -18.44
CA THR A 30 6.51 -6.67 -19.33
C THR A 30 7.25 -5.54 -20.04
N VAL A 31 7.21 -5.56 -21.38
CA VAL A 31 7.73 -4.48 -22.23
C VAL A 31 6.57 -3.62 -22.70
N ARG A 32 6.72 -2.29 -22.59
CA ARG A 32 5.74 -1.30 -23.04
C ARG A 32 6.34 -0.43 -24.14
N LEU A 33 5.63 -0.35 -25.24
CA LEU A 33 5.99 0.42 -26.43
C LEU A 33 4.85 1.38 -26.77
N GLY A 34 5.15 2.42 -27.56
CA GLY A 34 4.14 3.29 -28.14
C GLY A 34 3.37 4.20 -27.16
N LEU A 35 3.77 4.25 -25.87
CA LEU A 35 3.18 5.17 -24.91
C LEU A 35 3.59 6.62 -25.25
N PRO A 36 2.69 7.62 -25.11
CA PRO A 36 3.00 9.02 -25.42
C PRO A 36 4.23 9.57 -24.65
N LEU A 37 4.43 9.12 -23.42
CA LEU A 37 5.61 9.50 -22.62
C LEU A 37 6.94 9.04 -23.24
N LEU A 38 6.97 7.95 -24.03
CA LEU A 38 8.19 7.46 -24.67
C LEU A 38 8.66 8.40 -25.78
N ALA A 39 7.74 9.01 -26.53
CA ALA A 39 8.08 10.03 -27.51
C ALA A 39 8.74 11.26 -26.86
N GLU A 40 8.27 11.66 -25.66
CA GLU A 40 8.90 12.73 -24.89
C GLU A 40 10.30 12.32 -24.41
N ALA A 41 10.47 11.09 -23.92
CA ALA A 41 11.79 10.57 -23.53
C ALA A 41 12.78 10.56 -24.69
N GLN A 42 12.36 10.07 -25.86
CA GLN A 42 13.17 10.08 -27.10
C GLN A 42 13.61 11.49 -27.46
N GLN A 43 12.71 12.46 -27.39
CA GLN A 43 13.02 13.86 -27.71
C GLN A 43 14.01 14.47 -26.71
N GLN A 44 13.83 14.24 -25.40
CA GLN A 44 14.70 14.79 -24.35
C GLN A 44 16.12 14.21 -24.44
N LEU A 45 16.23 12.88 -24.47
CA LEU A 45 17.51 12.17 -24.52
C LEU A 45 18.23 12.40 -25.85
N GLY A 46 17.50 12.44 -26.96
CA GLY A 46 18.04 12.77 -28.25
C GLY A 46 18.61 14.20 -28.33
N ARG A 47 17.89 15.20 -27.78
CA ARG A 47 18.38 16.59 -27.68
C ARG A 47 19.62 16.71 -26.81
N ALA A 48 19.72 15.90 -25.76
CA ALA A 48 20.90 15.83 -24.90
C ALA A 48 22.09 15.09 -25.53
N GLY A 49 21.94 14.53 -26.75
CA GLY A 49 22.99 13.80 -27.47
C GLY A 49 23.29 12.44 -26.87
N VAL A 50 22.40 11.87 -26.06
CA VAL A 50 22.53 10.54 -25.45
C VAL A 50 22.41 9.49 -26.54
N LYS A 51 23.28 8.48 -26.53
CA LYS A 51 23.23 7.33 -27.44
C LYS A 51 22.48 6.15 -26.83
N SER A 52 22.68 5.94 -25.53
CA SER A 52 21.97 4.90 -24.76
C SER A 52 21.79 5.33 -23.31
N ALA A 53 20.68 4.91 -22.71
CA ALA A 53 20.44 5.12 -21.28
C ALA A 53 19.55 4.01 -20.68
N LEU A 54 19.84 3.67 -19.42
CA LEU A 54 18.98 2.87 -18.55
C LEU A 54 18.63 3.70 -17.34
N ILE A 55 17.37 4.10 -17.24
CA ILE A 55 16.87 5.00 -16.19
C ILE A 55 15.77 4.29 -15.39
N ALA A 56 15.98 4.12 -14.09
CA ALA A 56 14.98 3.56 -13.20
C ALA A 56 13.99 4.64 -12.72
N GLY A 57 12.72 4.29 -12.66
CA GLY A 57 11.67 5.22 -12.25
C GLY A 57 10.36 4.52 -11.96
N GLU A 58 9.36 5.34 -11.70
CA GLU A 58 7.99 4.90 -11.46
C GLU A 58 7.11 5.34 -12.62
N LEU A 59 6.48 4.37 -13.32
CA LEU A 59 5.39 4.64 -14.25
C LEU A 59 4.13 4.88 -13.42
N TYR A 60 3.53 6.06 -13.54
CA TYR A 60 2.38 6.45 -12.74
C TYR A 60 1.30 7.14 -13.57
N TYR A 61 0.09 7.17 -13.03
CA TYR A 61 -1.05 7.84 -13.64
C TYR A 61 -1.26 9.21 -13.00
N ARG A 62 -1.25 10.28 -13.80
CA ARG A 62 -1.55 11.64 -13.34
C ARG A 62 -3.04 11.91 -13.49
N HIS A 63 -3.75 11.89 -12.37
CA HIS A 63 -5.18 12.19 -12.37
C HIS A 63 -5.46 13.64 -12.80
N PRO A 64 -6.37 13.88 -13.76
CA PRO A 64 -6.78 15.23 -14.12
C PRO A 64 -7.38 16.03 -12.94
N SER A 65 -8.00 15.36 -11.98
CA SER A 65 -8.55 15.95 -10.75
C SER A 65 -7.51 16.26 -9.69
N GLY A 66 -6.24 15.88 -9.88
CA GLY A 66 -5.19 15.98 -8.85
C GLY A 66 -5.27 14.91 -7.76
N ALA A 67 -6.15 13.90 -7.90
CA ALA A 67 -6.23 12.78 -6.96
C ALA A 67 -4.91 12.00 -6.92
N ARG A 68 -4.63 11.39 -5.78
CA ARG A 68 -3.45 10.55 -5.61
C ARG A 68 -3.46 9.39 -6.62
N PRO A 69 -2.39 9.21 -7.41
CA PRO A 69 -2.26 8.06 -8.30
C PRO A 69 -2.22 6.75 -7.51
N ARG A 70 -2.74 5.68 -8.13
CA ARG A 70 -2.67 4.32 -7.59
C ARG A 70 -2.12 3.39 -8.66
N VAL A 71 -1.43 2.32 -8.24
CA VAL A 71 -0.85 1.33 -9.17
C VAL A 71 -1.89 0.69 -10.09
N HIS A 72 -3.13 0.52 -9.66
CA HIS A 72 -4.18 -0.04 -10.51
C HIS A 72 -4.61 0.90 -11.65
N ASP A 73 -4.52 2.23 -11.46
CA ASP A 73 -4.76 3.21 -12.52
C ASP A 73 -3.76 3.04 -13.66
N VAL A 74 -2.49 2.83 -13.32
CA VAL A 74 -1.43 2.52 -14.30
C VAL A 74 -1.75 1.24 -15.05
N SER A 75 -2.08 0.17 -14.32
CA SER A 75 -2.38 -1.14 -14.93
C SER A 75 -3.57 -1.07 -15.88
N ARG A 76 -4.61 -0.32 -15.53
CA ARG A 76 -5.78 -0.08 -16.36
C ARG A 76 -5.41 0.73 -17.59
N ALA A 77 -4.85 1.93 -17.41
CA ALA A 77 -4.52 2.85 -18.50
C ALA A 77 -3.50 2.28 -19.49
N ALA A 78 -2.55 1.48 -19.01
CA ALA A 78 -1.53 0.89 -19.86
C ALA A 78 -1.96 -0.39 -20.59
N ARG A 79 -3.03 -1.07 -20.15
CA ARG A 79 -3.52 -2.33 -20.77
C ARG A 79 -4.78 -2.16 -21.59
N GLN A 80 -5.72 -1.36 -21.10
CA GLN A 80 -7.04 -1.16 -21.70
C GLN A 80 -7.46 0.31 -21.55
N PRO A 81 -6.75 1.23 -22.20
CA PRO A 81 -7.08 2.64 -22.11
C PRO A 81 -8.50 2.92 -22.67
N ALA A 82 -9.26 3.74 -21.99
CA ALA A 82 -10.55 4.21 -22.48
C ALA A 82 -10.42 5.14 -23.70
N GLY A 83 -9.22 5.63 -23.95
CA GLY A 83 -8.91 6.50 -25.10
C GLY A 83 -7.56 7.22 -24.93
N GLN A 84 -7.23 8.05 -25.91
CA GLN A 84 -5.98 8.81 -25.93
C GLN A 84 -5.75 9.68 -24.67
N PRO A 85 -6.75 10.36 -24.09
CA PRO A 85 -6.54 11.17 -22.87
C PRO A 85 -6.06 10.37 -21.68
N GLU A 86 -6.47 9.09 -21.58
CA GLU A 86 -6.01 8.20 -20.49
C GLU A 86 -4.56 7.78 -20.70
N LEU A 87 -4.14 7.49 -21.94
CA LEU A 87 -2.73 7.25 -22.28
C LEU A 87 -1.86 8.48 -22.03
N ASP A 88 -2.38 9.68 -22.35
CA ASP A 88 -1.69 10.95 -22.14
C ASP A 88 -1.49 11.28 -20.66
N SER A 89 -2.27 10.67 -19.78
CA SER A 89 -2.14 10.82 -18.34
C SER A 89 -1.06 9.91 -17.73
N LEU A 90 -0.50 8.96 -18.49
CA LEU A 90 0.63 8.16 -18.04
C LEU A 90 1.92 9.00 -18.05
N CYS A 91 2.64 8.96 -16.92
CA CYS A 91 3.87 9.69 -16.68
C CYS A 91 4.95 8.77 -16.11
N PHE A 92 6.20 9.16 -16.22
CA PHE A 92 7.35 8.45 -15.67
C PHE A 92 8.18 9.38 -14.79
N ALA A 93 8.27 9.08 -13.51
CA ALA A 93 9.08 9.80 -12.54
C ALA A 93 10.41 9.08 -12.34
N ALA A 94 11.47 9.58 -12.94
CA ALA A 94 12.82 9.03 -12.85
C ALA A 94 13.43 9.30 -11.49
N PHE A 95 13.97 8.28 -10.82
CA PHE A 95 14.59 8.42 -9.51
C PHE A 95 16.02 7.86 -9.44
N ASP A 96 16.46 7.11 -10.44
CA ASP A 96 17.82 6.59 -10.51
C ASP A 96 18.31 6.45 -11.97
N LEU A 97 19.61 6.52 -12.15
CA LEU A 97 20.28 6.31 -13.42
C LEU A 97 21.15 5.06 -13.29
N ILE A 98 20.92 4.05 -14.12
CA ILE A 98 21.68 2.79 -14.08
C ILE A 98 22.89 2.87 -15.01
N ASP A 99 22.67 3.32 -16.23
CA ASP A 99 23.71 3.45 -17.26
C ASP A 99 23.44 4.67 -18.14
N LEU A 100 24.51 5.31 -18.61
CA LEU A 100 24.47 6.38 -19.60
C LEU A 100 25.62 6.19 -20.58
N ASP A 101 25.31 5.94 -21.84
CA ASP A 101 26.27 5.74 -22.94
C ASP A 101 27.30 4.62 -22.65
N GLY A 102 26.85 3.53 -21.99
CA GLY A 102 27.69 2.40 -21.60
C GLY A 102 28.57 2.67 -20.37
N GLN A 103 28.30 3.76 -19.65
CA GLN A 103 28.98 4.08 -18.41
C GLN A 103 28.01 3.94 -17.23
N PRO A 104 28.36 3.20 -16.18
CA PRO A 104 27.53 3.09 -14.99
C PRO A 104 27.31 4.45 -14.33
N ALA A 105 26.20 4.59 -13.66
CA ALA A 105 25.88 5.81 -12.89
C ALA A 105 26.92 6.10 -11.82
N PRO A 106 27.06 7.38 -11.40
CA PRO A 106 27.82 7.73 -10.21
C PRO A 106 27.35 6.96 -9.00
N SER A 107 28.26 6.65 -8.09
CA SER A 107 27.93 5.98 -6.82
C SER A 107 27.16 6.86 -5.83
N ARG A 108 27.18 8.19 -6.02
CA ARG A 108 26.54 9.16 -5.12
C ARG A 108 25.16 9.56 -5.67
N HIS A 109 24.14 9.40 -4.85
CA HIS A 109 22.76 9.73 -5.24
C HIS A 109 22.57 11.19 -5.69
N ALA A 110 23.24 12.14 -5.04
CA ALA A 110 23.17 13.54 -5.44
C ALA A 110 23.69 13.80 -6.86
N GLU A 111 24.77 13.13 -7.26
CA GLU A 111 25.35 13.26 -8.59
C GLU A 111 24.45 12.59 -9.65
N THR A 112 23.93 11.42 -9.33
CA THR A 112 22.96 10.71 -10.19
C THR A 112 21.72 11.56 -10.43
N TYR A 113 21.17 12.13 -9.35
CA TYR A 113 19.99 13.01 -9.44
C TYR A 113 20.27 14.28 -10.26
N ALA A 114 21.43 14.92 -10.07
CA ALA A 114 21.81 16.09 -10.87
C ALA A 114 21.90 15.76 -12.37
N ARG A 115 22.36 14.56 -12.74
CA ARG A 115 22.33 14.08 -14.14
C ARG A 115 20.90 13.90 -14.64
N LEU A 116 20.02 13.27 -13.85
CA LEU A 116 18.60 13.13 -14.22
C LEU A 116 17.95 14.49 -14.43
N GLN A 117 18.21 15.47 -13.55
CA GLN A 117 17.71 16.84 -13.69
C GLN A 117 18.17 17.49 -15.00
N LYS A 118 19.43 17.30 -15.36
CA LYS A 118 19.98 17.82 -16.64
C LYS A 118 19.34 17.16 -17.87
N LEU A 119 19.07 15.86 -17.81
CA LEU A 119 18.52 15.10 -18.93
C LEU A 119 17.00 15.26 -19.09
N LEU A 120 16.27 15.29 -17.99
CA LEU A 120 14.80 15.15 -17.95
C LEU A 120 14.08 16.32 -17.25
N GLY A 121 14.79 17.30 -16.70
CA GLY A 121 14.21 18.34 -15.82
C GLY A 121 13.18 19.26 -16.46
N GLY A 122 13.10 19.31 -17.80
CA GLY A 122 12.11 20.09 -18.55
C GLY A 122 10.89 19.28 -18.99
N GLY A 123 10.80 18.01 -18.64
CA GLY A 123 9.75 17.11 -19.10
C GLY A 123 8.42 17.29 -18.37
N GLN A 124 7.34 17.04 -19.09
CA GLN A 124 5.99 17.06 -18.53
C GLN A 124 5.52 15.66 -18.14
N ARG A 125 5.76 14.67 -18.99
CA ARG A 125 5.42 13.26 -18.74
C ARG A 125 6.60 12.46 -18.24
N VAL A 126 7.81 12.78 -18.69
CA VAL A 126 9.04 12.13 -18.26
C VAL A 126 9.92 13.16 -17.56
N HIS A 127 10.05 13.02 -16.26
CA HIS A 127 10.73 14.01 -15.42
C HIS A 127 11.42 13.31 -14.22
N PRO A 128 12.43 13.94 -13.59
CA PRO A 128 12.94 13.46 -12.33
C PRO A 128 11.86 13.52 -11.25
N VAL A 129 11.87 12.56 -10.32
CA VAL A 129 11.03 12.63 -9.12
C VAL A 129 11.36 13.91 -8.34
N GLU A 130 10.35 14.54 -7.73
CA GLU A 130 10.60 15.71 -6.87
C GLU A 130 11.42 15.30 -5.65
N ALA A 131 12.55 16.01 -5.42
CA ALA A 131 13.52 15.64 -4.40
C ALA A 131 14.16 16.85 -3.73
N ALA A 132 14.73 16.62 -2.55
CA ALA A 132 15.47 17.58 -1.75
C ALA A 132 16.66 16.92 -1.03
N GLN A 133 17.62 17.74 -0.59
CA GLN A 133 18.67 17.30 0.32
C GLN A 133 18.29 17.65 1.75
N VAL A 134 18.40 16.72 2.67
CA VAL A 134 18.05 16.90 4.09
C VAL A 134 19.13 16.34 5.00
N LYS A 135 19.28 16.93 6.18
CA LYS A 135 20.32 16.57 7.17
C LYS A 135 19.74 16.22 8.53
N THR A 136 18.53 16.67 8.83
CA THR A 136 17.92 16.55 10.15
C THR A 136 16.57 15.85 10.09
N ALA A 137 16.15 15.24 11.20
CA ALA A 137 14.81 14.65 11.33
C ALA A 137 13.70 15.71 11.19
N ALA A 138 13.94 16.94 11.67
CA ALA A 138 12.98 18.04 11.56
C ALA A 138 12.72 18.43 10.09
N GLU A 139 13.76 18.47 9.26
CA GLU A 139 13.58 18.72 7.82
C GLU A 139 12.78 17.60 7.14
N ILE A 140 13.06 16.33 7.50
CA ILE A 140 12.31 15.18 6.99
C ILE A 140 10.84 15.29 7.39
N GLU A 141 10.55 15.66 8.64
CA GLU A 141 9.19 15.86 9.14
C GLU A 141 8.45 16.98 8.40
N GLN A 142 9.09 18.10 8.12
CA GLN A 142 8.51 19.20 7.33
C GLN A 142 8.10 18.74 5.93
N TYR A 143 8.96 17.96 5.25
CA TYR A 143 8.61 17.38 3.95
C TYR A 143 7.51 16.36 4.06
N PHE A 144 7.48 15.55 5.12
CA PHE A 144 6.42 14.58 5.35
C PHE A 144 5.08 15.28 5.53
N GLN A 145 5.00 16.29 6.38
CA GLN A 145 3.80 17.10 6.58
C GLN A 145 3.34 17.76 5.27
N SER A 146 4.25 18.39 4.52
CA SER A 146 3.90 19.08 3.29
C SER A 146 3.51 18.13 2.16
N TRP A 147 4.37 17.15 1.84
CA TRP A 147 4.20 16.31 0.66
C TRP A 147 3.25 15.13 0.87
N VAL A 148 3.15 14.63 2.09
CA VAL A 148 2.34 13.44 2.39
C VAL A 148 1.01 13.84 3.02
N GLU A 149 1.03 14.56 4.16
CA GLU A 149 -0.21 14.86 4.89
C GLU A 149 -1.06 15.94 4.20
N GLN A 150 -0.45 17.04 3.74
CA GLN A 150 -1.18 18.16 3.12
C GLN A 150 -1.51 17.90 1.64
N GLN A 151 -0.59 17.28 0.89
CA GLN A 151 -0.75 17.05 -0.55
C GLN A 151 -1.19 15.63 -0.89
N GLY A 152 -1.42 14.76 0.10
CA GLY A 152 -1.93 13.41 -0.08
C GLY A 152 -0.94 12.45 -0.77
N GLY A 153 0.38 12.67 -0.65
CA GLY A 153 1.39 11.78 -1.21
C GLY A 153 1.43 10.40 -0.55
N GLU A 154 1.96 9.39 -1.24
CA GLU A 154 2.08 8.02 -0.71
C GLU A 154 3.09 7.93 0.45
N GLY A 155 4.10 8.79 0.44
CA GLY A 155 5.19 8.78 1.40
C GLY A 155 6.44 9.46 0.87
N LEU A 156 7.56 9.21 1.54
CA LEU A 156 8.88 9.67 1.18
C LEU A 156 9.83 8.50 0.98
N VAL A 157 10.85 8.72 0.15
CA VAL A 157 12.01 7.81 0.04
C VAL A 157 13.26 8.60 0.41
N LEU A 158 14.00 8.12 1.41
CA LEU A 158 15.30 8.66 1.77
C LEU A 158 16.38 7.72 1.28
N ARG A 159 17.41 8.26 0.65
CA ARG A 159 18.59 7.53 0.23
C ARG A 159 19.83 8.17 0.84
N SER A 160 20.73 7.32 1.34
CA SER A 160 22.04 7.73 1.85
C SER A 160 23.11 6.89 1.16
N ASP A 161 24.21 7.50 0.77
CA ASP A 161 25.34 6.80 0.15
C ASP A 161 26.00 5.79 1.09
N SER A 162 25.78 5.93 2.42
CA SER A 162 26.38 5.07 3.43
C SER A 162 25.39 4.19 4.19
N ALA A 163 24.15 4.66 4.38
CA ALA A 163 23.14 3.98 5.23
C ALA A 163 22.04 3.27 4.44
N GLY A 164 22.09 3.29 3.11
CA GLY A 164 21.08 2.68 2.26
C GLY A 164 19.81 3.50 2.10
N GLY A 165 18.70 2.84 1.77
CA GLY A 165 17.43 3.47 1.45
C GLY A 165 16.33 3.16 2.47
N PHE A 166 15.53 4.17 2.81
CA PHE A 166 14.39 4.06 3.73
C PHE A 166 13.13 4.59 3.06
N LYS A 167 12.00 3.95 3.32
CA LYS A 167 10.67 4.39 2.89
C LYS A 167 9.86 4.80 4.10
N LEU A 168 9.43 6.06 4.14
CA LEU A 168 8.50 6.57 5.15
C LEU A 168 7.12 6.68 4.53
N LYS A 169 6.14 6.02 5.16
CA LYS A 169 4.73 6.06 4.76
C LYS A 169 3.88 6.47 5.95
N PRO A 170 2.76 7.19 5.73
CA PRO A 170 1.77 7.38 6.77
C PRO A 170 1.24 6.03 7.22
N ARG A 171 0.80 5.97 8.45
CA ARG A 171 0.06 4.82 8.97
C ARG A 171 -1.30 5.31 9.45
N HIS A 172 -2.32 4.52 9.13
CA HIS A 172 -3.68 4.75 9.58
C HIS A 172 -3.96 3.88 10.79
N THR A 173 -4.73 4.36 11.73
CA THR A 173 -5.18 3.57 12.89
C THR A 173 -6.68 3.32 12.79
N LEU A 174 -7.11 2.13 13.19
CA LEU A 174 -8.48 1.67 13.17
C LEU A 174 -8.77 0.92 14.47
N ASP A 175 -9.98 1.11 15.01
CA ASP A 175 -10.50 0.27 16.07
C ASP A 175 -11.35 -0.85 15.46
N VAL A 176 -11.00 -2.09 15.78
CA VAL A 176 -11.61 -3.28 15.18
C VAL A 176 -11.97 -4.32 16.24
N ALA A 177 -13.04 -5.07 15.99
CA ALA A 177 -13.46 -6.18 16.84
C ALA A 177 -12.61 -7.43 16.53
N VAL A 178 -12.18 -8.14 17.56
CA VAL A 178 -11.61 -9.48 17.42
C VAL A 178 -12.73 -10.50 17.34
N VAL A 179 -12.76 -11.31 16.28
CA VAL A 179 -13.80 -12.33 16.05
C VAL A 179 -13.25 -13.74 15.91
N GLY A 180 -11.92 -13.88 15.84
CA GLY A 180 -11.25 -15.19 15.78
C GLY A 180 -9.75 -15.07 15.95
N PHE A 181 -9.09 -16.21 16.12
CA PHE A 181 -7.64 -16.31 16.22
C PHE A 181 -7.12 -17.63 15.63
N THR A 182 -5.83 -17.66 15.33
CA THR A 182 -5.06 -18.89 15.07
C THR A 182 -3.92 -19.02 16.06
N GLU A 183 -3.60 -20.25 16.45
CA GLU A 183 -2.40 -20.58 17.21
C GLU A 183 -1.25 -20.90 16.26
N GLY A 184 -0.03 -20.59 16.63
CA GLY A 184 1.15 -20.94 15.86
C GLY A 184 1.36 -22.44 15.78
N THR A 185 2.03 -22.89 14.73
CA THR A 185 2.44 -24.28 14.52
C THR A 185 3.91 -24.45 14.88
N ASP A 186 4.34 -25.70 15.01
CA ASP A 186 5.73 -26.12 15.22
C ASP A 186 6.40 -25.39 16.41
N GLU A 187 7.46 -24.65 16.17
CA GLU A 187 8.20 -23.92 17.19
C GLU A 187 7.40 -22.77 17.84
N ARG A 188 6.31 -22.32 17.19
CA ARG A 188 5.40 -21.28 17.69
C ARG A 188 4.15 -21.82 18.37
N LYS A 189 4.08 -23.12 18.60
CA LYS A 189 2.98 -23.74 19.37
C LYS A 189 2.88 -23.13 20.76
N GLY A 190 1.66 -22.82 21.21
CA GLY A 190 1.42 -22.13 22.47
C GLY A 190 1.51 -20.59 22.37
N LEU A 191 1.67 -20.05 21.17
CA LEU A 191 1.67 -18.61 20.91
C LEU A 191 0.54 -18.25 19.95
N LEU A 192 -0.11 -17.11 20.18
CA LEU A 192 -1.01 -16.49 19.23
C LEU A 192 -0.26 -16.23 17.90
N HIS A 193 -0.83 -16.70 16.79
CA HIS A 193 -0.28 -16.42 15.46
C HIS A 193 -0.95 -15.19 14.86
N ASP A 194 -2.24 -15.27 14.55
CA ASP A 194 -3.03 -14.19 13.95
C ASP A 194 -4.34 -13.97 14.71
N LEU A 195 -4.80 -12.72 14.74
CA LEU A 195 -6.16 -12.35 15.04
C LEU A 195 -6.97 -12.17 13.75
N LEU A 196 -8.19 -12.69 13.69
CA LEU A 196 -9.18 -12.34 12.69
C LEU A 196 -10.00 -11.16 13.24
N VAL A 197 -10.08 -10.09 12.46
CA VAL A 197 -10.72 -8.85 12.89
C VAL A 197 -11.88 -8.44 11.99
N ALA A 198 -12.83 -7.72 12.54
CA ALA A 198 -14.01 -7.23 11.85
C ALA A 198 -14.33 -5.79 12.25
N VAL A 199 -15.06 -5.10 11.38
CA VAL A 199 -15.74 -3.83 11.69
C VAL A 199 -17.24 -4.06 11.72
N MET A 200 -17.98 -3.21 12.44
CA MET A 200 -19.44 -3.34 12.56
C MET A 200 -20.15 -2.39 11.60
N ARG A 201 -21.08 -2.93 10.83
CA ARG A 201 -21.99 -2.18 9.98
C ARG A 201 -23.13 -1.58 10.80
N LYS A 202 -23.85 -0.60 10.26
CA LYS A 202 -25.01 0.02 10.92
C LYS A 202 -26.11 -0.96 11.31
N ASP A 203 -26.26 -2.04 10.54
CA ASP A 203 -27.22 -3.13 10.80
C ASP A 203 -26.79 -4.10 11.91
N GLY A 204 -25.62 -3.88 12.52
CA GLY A 204 -25.03 -4.74 13.54
C GLY A 204 -24.25 -5.93 13.01
N GLY A 205 -24.16 -6.08 11.70
CA GLY A 205 -23.38 -7.14 11.06
C GLY A 205 -21.86 -6.91 11.24
N LEU A 206 -21.15 -7.95 11.65
CA LEU A 206 -19.70 -7.96 11.78
C LEU A 206 -19.08 -8.28 10.41
N HIS A 207 -18.52 -7.27 9.75
CA HIS A 207 -17.92 -7.38 8.42
C HIS A 207 -16.43 -7.72 8.58
N LEU A 208 -16.03 -8.92 8.17
CA LEU A 208 -14.64 -9.38 8.29
C LEU A 208 -13.72 -8.44 7.52
N LEU A 209 -12.73 -7.89 8.19
CA LEU A 209 -11.78 -6.96 7.58
C LEU A 209 -10.50 -7.67 7.14
N GLY A 210 -10.02 -8.60 7.95
CA GLY A 210 -8.82 -9.37 7.67
C GLY A 210 -8.12 -9.87 8.91
N ARG A 211 -6.80 -10.11 8.77
CA ARG A 211 -5.96 -10.64 9.83
C ARG A 211 -4.96 -9.61 10.35
N VAL A 212 -4.58 -9.77 11.61
CA VAL A 212 -3.51 -9.01 12.27
C VAL A 212 -2.56 -9.98 12.95
N GLY A 213 -1.33 -10.11 12.44
CA GLY A 213 -0.33 -11.06 12.97
C GLY A 213 0.94 -10.39 13.50
N GLY A 214 1.15 -9.09 13.22
CA GLY A 214 2.32 -8.32 13.67
C GLY A 214 2.01 -7.41 14.85
N GLY A 215 3.07 -6.96 15.55
CA GLY A 215 2.98 -5.96 16.62
C GLY A 215 2.87 -6.51 18.03
N PHE A 216 2.77 -7.82 18.19
CA PHE A 216 2.68 -8.45 19.51
C PHE A 216 4.08 -8.82 20.04
N SER A 217 4.30 -8.60 21.31
CA SER A 217 5.39 -9.24 22.04
C SER A 217 5.08 -10.73 22.29
N ASP A 218 6.09 -11.53 22.60
CA ASP A 218 5.90 -12.96 22.92
C ASP A 218 5.09 -13.16 24.20
N GLU A 219 5.16 -12.22 25.14
CA GLU A 219 4.37 -12.24 26.37
C GLU A 219 2.88 -12.00 26.05
N GLU A 220 2.57 -10.98 25.25
CA GLU A 220 1.19 -10.72 24.78
C GLU A 220 0.66 -11.90 23.98
N ARG A 221 1.46 -12.54 23.13
CA ARG A 221 1.04 -13.73 22.38
C ARG A 221 0.62 -14.89 23.26
N ARG A 222 1.32 -15.11 24.40
CA ARG A 222 0.97 -16.17 25.36
C ARG A 222 -0.28 -15.81 26.15
N SER A 223 -0.34 -14.60 26.71
CA SER A 223 -1.46 -14.12 27.50
C SER A 223 -2.75 -14.10 26.67
N PHE A 224 -2.72 -13.47 25.49
CA PHE A 224 -3.87 -13.35 24.61
C PHE A 224 -4.38 -14.69 24.11
N LEU A 225 -3.48 -15.64 23.80
CA LEU A 225 -3.90 -16.98 23.42
C LEU A 225 -4.71 -17.67 24.54
N GLY A 226 -4.28 -17.53 25.81
CA GLY A 226 -5.00 -18.06 26.95
C GLY A 226 -6.39 -17.46 27.07
N GLU A 227 -6.46 -16.12 27.09
CA GLU A 227 -7.73 -15.39 27.22
C GLU A 227 -8.69 -15.67 26.06
N LEU A 228 -8.18 -15.75 24.83
CA LEU A 228 -9.02 -16.01 23.64
C LEU A 228 -9.55 -17.43 23.60
N LYS A 229 -8.83 -18.43 24.14
CA LYS A 229 -9.33 -19.80 24.27
C LYS A 229 -10.59 -19.88 25.15
N ASP A 230 -10.70 -19.05 26.17
CA ASP A 230 -11.88 -18.97 27.03
C ASP A 230 -13.08 -18.29 26.34
N LEU A 231 -12.83 -17.60 25.23
CA LEU A 231 -13.85 -16.91 24.45
C LEU A 231 -14.33 -17.73 23.22
N VAL A 232 -13.76 -18.89 22.98
CA VAL A 232 -14.12 -19.72 21.81
C VAL A 232 -15.62 -19.99 21.78
N THR A 233 -16.20 -19.86 20.60
CA THR A 233 -17.66 -19.97 20.39
C THR A 233 -17.98 -20.68 19.09
N ALA A 234 -19.26 -21.09 18.96
CA ALA A 234 -19.74 -21.76 17.75
C ALA A 234 -19.83 -20.80 16.55
N SER A 235 -19.64 -21.34 15.35
CA SER A 235 -19.79 -20.63 14.09
C SER A 235 -20.25 -21.54 12.98
N ASP A 236 -21.19 -21.08 12.17
CA ASP A 236 -21.60 -21.72 10.92
C ASP A 236 -20.74 -21.27 9.72
N TYR A 237 -19.71 -20.46 9.99
CA TYR A 237 -18.75 -19.97 9.01
C TYR A 237 -17.30 -20.31 9.44
N THR A 238 -16.52 -20.72 8.49
CA THR A 238 -15.09 -20.99 8.68
C THR A 238 -14.27 -20.07 7.79
N GLU A 239 -13.35 -19.32 8.40
CA GLU A 239 -12.30 -18.56 7.70
C GLU A 239 -10.97 -19.28 7.88
N SER A 240 -10.12 -19.24 6.87
CA SER A 240 -8.79 -19.85 6.91
C SER A 240 -7.70 -18.79 6.71
N SER A 241 -6.60 -18.94 7.43
CA SER A 241 -5.41 -18.15 7.21
C SER A 241 -4.75 -18.51 5.86
N PRO A 242 -3.85 -17.68 5.31
CA PRO A 242 -3.05 -18.04 4.15
C PRO A 242 -2.23 -19.32 4.31
N ASP A 243 -1.91 -19.67 5.55
CA ASP A 243 -1.19 -20.91 5.87
C ASP A 243 -2.13 -22.12 6.01
N HIS A 244 -3.39 -21.96 5.55
CA HIS A 244 -4.45 -22.99 5.58
C HIS A 244 -4.86 -23.47 6.97
N VAL A 245 -4.64 -22.65 8.00
CA VAL A 245 -5.11 -22.91 9.36
C VAL A 245 -6.47 -22.24 9.55
N ALA A 246 -7.47 -23.01 10.00
CA ALA A 246 -8.79 -22.46 10.31
C ALA A 246 -8.76 -21.59 11.55
N TYR A 247 -9.43 -20.44 11.49
CA TYR A 247 -9.60 -19.58 12.67
C TYR A 247 -10.56 -20.23 13.65
N GLN A 248 -10.18 -20.23 14.92
CA GLN A 248 -11.12 -20.48 16.04
C GLN A 248 -11.89 -19.19 16.28
N MET A 249 -13.20 -19.23 16.12
CA MET A 249 -14.06 -18.05 16.32
C MET A 249 -14.27 -17.80 17.81
N VAL A 250 -14.29 -16.53 18.19
CA VAL A 250 -14.45 -16.08 19.57
C VAL A 250 -15.62 -15.13 19.72
N ARG A 251 -16.21 -15.10 20.91
CA ARG A 251 -17.23 -14.09 21.25
C ARG A 251 -16.66 -12.70 21.02
N PRO A 252 -17.39 -11.78 20.35
CA PRO A 252 -16.91 -10.45 19.99
C PRO A 252 -16.91 -9.52 21.20
N GLN A 253 -15.90 -9.64 22.05
CA GLN A 253 -15.76 -8.88 23.30
C GLN A 253 -14.55 -7.95 23.27
N TRP A 254 -13.54 -8.23 22.42
CA TRP A 254 -12.34 -7.42 22.39
C TRP A 254 -12.40 -6.40 21.26
N VAL A 255 -12.06 -5.17 21.60
CA VAL A 255 -11.69 -4.14 20.64
C VAL A 255 -10.17 -3.96 20.70
N ILE A 256 -9.54 -3.91 19.56
CA ILE A 256 -8.12 -3.60 19.44
C ILE A 256 -7.90 -2.43 18.49
N GLU A 257 -6.89 -1.61 18.80
CA GLU A 257 -6.37 -0.62 17.87
C GLU A 257 -5.32 -1.28 16.99
N VAL A 258 -5.50 -1.16 15.68
CA VAL A 258 -4.56 -1.64 14.69
C VAL A 258 -4.03 -0.48 13.85
N SER A 259 -2.77 -0.54 13.48
CA SER A 259 -2.15 0.39 12.54
C SER A 259 -1.93 -0.33 11.21
N CYS A 260 -2.25 0.30 10.08
CA CYS A 260 -1.96 -0.22 8.75
C CYS A 260 -1.28 0.83 7.86
N LEU A 261 -0.58 0.39 6.84
CA LEU A 261 0.07 1.29 5.88
C LEU A 261 -0.92 1.86 4.87
N ASP A 262 -1.94 1.10 4.51
CA ASP A 262 -2.97 1.51 3.55
C ASP A 262 -4.17 0.55 3.62
N LEU A 263 -5.24 0.92 2.94
CA LEU A 263 -6.39 0.06 2.64
C LEU A 263 -6.59 -0.03 1.14
N ILE A 264 -6.88 -1.22 0.65
CA ILE A 264 -7.21 -1.44 -0.76
C ILE A 264 -8.61 -2.05 -0.86
N ALA A 265 -9.49 -1.42 -1.66
CA ALA A 265 -10.84 -1.92 -1.94
C ALA A 265 -10.93 -2.70 -3.27
N GLN A 266 -9.85 -2.69 -4.06
CA GLN A 266 -9.78 -3.38 -5.35
C GLN A 266 -8.53 -4.25 -5.43
N THR A 267 -8.65 -5.36 -6.14
CA THR A 267 -7.50 -6.22 -6.47
C THR A 267 -6.61 -5.56 -7.52
N GLY A 268 -5.37 -6.02 -7.68
CA GLY A 268 -4.46 -5.52 -8.72
C GLY A 268 -4.97 -5.70 -10.17
N ARG A 269 -6.07 -6.44 -10.38
CA ARG A 269 -6.77 -6.60 -11.66
C ARG A 269 -8.01 -5.72 -11.79
N GLY A 270 -8.27 -4.84 -10.81
CA GLY A 270 -9.40 -3.90 -10.82
C GLY A 270 -10.74 -4.48 -10.32
N GLY A 271 -10.77 -5.74 -9.91
CA GLY A 271 -11.98 -6.32 -9.29
C GLY A 271 -12.15 -5.86 -7.84
N GLY A 272 -13.39 -5.61 -7.40
CA GLY A 272 -13.71 -5.29 -6.01
C GLY A 272 -13.33 -6.42 -5.05
N ILE A 273 -13.06 -6.05 -3.81
CA ILE A 273 -12.77 -6.99 -2.72
C ILE A 273 -14.04 -7.18 -1.89
N ASP A 274 -14.62 -8.38 -1.95
CA ASP A 274 -15.79 -8.75 -1.15
C ASP A 274 -15.37 -9.55 0.07
N LYS A 275 -15.92 -9.19 1.23
CA LYS A 275 -15.69 -9.86 2.51
C LYS A 275 -17.00 -10.37 3.10
N MET A 276 -16.92 -11.40 3.95
CA MET A 276 -18.08 -11.98 4.62
C MET A 276 -18.59 -11.07 5.74
N VAL A 277 -19.89 -10.89 5.79
CA VAL A 277 -20.61 -10.29 6.92
C VAL A 277 -21.20 -11.40 7.78
N LEU A 278 -20.90 -11.38 9.06
CA LEU A 278 -21.39 -12.33 10.06
C LEU A 278 -22.40 -11.67 10.97
N GLN A 279 -23.45 -12.38 11.32
CA GLN A 279 -24.36 -12.04 12.42
C GLN A 279 -23.89 -12.74 13.68
N TRP A 280 -23.74 -11.99 14.77
CA TRP A 280 -23.54 -12.52 16.10
C TRP A 280 -24.89 -12.69 16.82
N ASP A 281 -25.20 -13.91 17.23
CA ASP A 281 -26.34 -14.20 18.09
C ASP A 281 -25.84 -14.40 19.53
N ALA A 282 -26.11 -13.42 20.39
CA ALA A 282 -25.68 -13.44 21.79
C ALA A 282 -26.44 -14.49 22.62
N ALA A 283 -27.67 -14.85 22.27
CA ALA A 283 -28.44 -15.85 22.97
C ALA A 283 -27.96 -17.27 22.59
N ALA A 284 -27.72 -17.51 21.32
CA ALA A 284 -27.23 -18.80 20.84
C ALA A 284 -25.70 -18.95 20.98
N GLN A 285 -24.97 -17.86 21.31
CA GLN A 285 -23.50 -17.82 21.36
C GLN A 285 -22.89 -18.37 20.08
N ARG A 286 -23.33 -17.85 18.91
CA ARG A 286 -22.99 -18.38 17.61
C ARG A 286 -22.89 -17.30 16.54
N TYR A 287 -21.97 -17.47 15.58
CA TYR A 287 -21.93 -16.72 14.34
C TYR A 287 -22.69 -17.40 13.22
N THR A 288 -23.43 -16.62 12.45
CA THR A 288 -24.12 -17.06 11.23
C THR A 288 -23.65 -16.20 10.05
N PRO A 289 -23.21 -16.78 8.93
CA PRO A 289 -22.85 -16.01 7.74
C PRO A 289 -24.10 -15.41 7.09
N LEU A 290 -24.05 -14.13 6.74
CA LEU A 290 -25.13 -13.45 6.04
C LEU A 290 -24.88 -13.36 4.53
N ARG A 291 -23.87 -12.61 4.13
CA ARG A 291 -23.57 -12.33 2.74
C ARG A 291 -22.14 -11.77 2.59
N ARG A 292 -21.61 -11.81 1.38
CA ARG A 292 -20.37 -11.11 1.03
C ARG A 292 -20.74 -9.73 0.48
N LEU A 293 -20.02 -8.71 0.91
CA LEU A 293 -20.21 -7.32 0.47
C LEU A 293 -18.85 -6.67 0.21
N PRO A 294 -18.81 -5.62 -0.65
CA PRO A 294 -17.60 -4.85 -0.84
C PRO A 294 -17.02 -4.31 0.48
N LEU A 295 -15.72 -4.49 0.65
CA LEU A 295 -14.94 -3.95 1.75
C LEU A 295 -13.50 -3.73 1.28
N ALA A 296 -12.63 -3.27 2.20
CA ALA A 296 -11.20 -3.15 1.95
C ALA A 296 -10.40 -4.30 2.59
N SER A 297 -9.16 -4.43 2.18
CA SER A 297 -8.13 -5.24 2.85
C SER A 297 -7.07 -4.35 3.46
N LEU A 298 -6.61 -4.70 4.65
CA LEU A 298 -5.52 -4.03 5.36
C LEU A 298 -4.18 -4.37 4.72
N ILE A 299 -3.34 -3.36 4.51
CA ILE A 299 -1.96 -3.53 4.04
C ILE A 299 -1.01 -3.39 5.24
N SER A 300 -0.24 -4.44 5.50
CA SER A 300 0.72 -4.52 6.61
C SER A 300 0.13 -4.09 7.97
N PRO A 301 -0.98 -4.73 8.41
CA PRO A 301 -1.59 -4.41 9.70
C PRO A 301 -0.67 -4.83 10.86
N VAL A 302 -0.65 -4.00 11.89
CA VAL A 302 0.13 -4.19 13.11
C VAL A 302 -0.75 -3.89 14.32
N PHE A 303 -0.78 -4.78 15.29
CA PHE A 303 -1.42 -4.55 16.59
C PHE A 303 -0.72 -3.42 17.33
N ILE A 304 -1.48 -2.50 17.89
CA ILE A 304 -0.98 -1.39 18.72
C ILE A 304 -1.28 -1.65 20.18
N ARG A 305 -2.56 -1.88 20.51
CA ARG A 305 -3.01 -2.13 21.88
C ARG A 305 -4.44 -2.69 21.92
N ARG A 306 -4.80 -3.28 23.03
CA ARG A 306 -6.18 -3.57 23.38
C ARG A 306 -6.87 -2.28 23.85
N ARG A 307 -8.13 -2.13 23.49
CA ARG A 307 -8.97 -0.96 23.83
C ARG A 307 -9.99 -1.36 24.89
N ASP A 308 -9.53 -1.43 26.15
CA ASP A 308 -10.41 -1.76 27.27
C ASP A 308 -11.42 -0.64 27.62
N ASP A 309 -11.24 0.53 26.99
CA ASP A 309 -12.13 1.69 27.03
C ASP A 309 -13.24 1.64 25.98
N LYS A 310 -13.30 0.60 25.13
CA LYS A 310 -14.26 0.44 24.03
C LYS A 310 -14.95 -0.91 24.04
N GLU A 311 -16.12 -0.95 23.40
CA GLU A 311 -16.94 -2.13 23.26
C GLU A 311 -17.18 -2.49 21.80
N VAL A 312 -17.55 -3.75 21.53
CA VAL A 312 -17.90 -4.17 20.18
C VAL A 312 -19.32 -3.71 19.87
N ASN A 313 -19.42 -2.49 19.36
CA ASN A 313 -20.67 -1.84 18.95
C ASN A 313 -20.48 -0.97 17.70
N VAL A 314 -21.59 -0.47 17.15
CA VAL A 314 -21.62 0.32 15.91
C VAL A 314 -20.85 1.64 16.03
N SER A 315 -20.65 2.18 17.23
CA SER A 315 -19.94 3.44 17.44
C SER A 315 -18.43 3.26 17.52
N ASP A 316 -17.99 2.23 18.26
CA ASP A 316 -16.57 2.05 18.58
C ASP A 316 -15.78 1.31 17.50
N VAL A 317 -16.42 0.37 16.78
CA VAL A 317 -15.78 -0.43 15.72
C VAL A 317 -16.50 -0.24 14.36
N ARG A 318 -16.96 0.96 14.09
CA ARG A 318 -17.79 1.32 12.92
C ARG A 318 -17.09 1.00 11.58
N ALA A 319 -17.82 0.42 10.66
CA ALA A 319 -17.31 0.19 9.29
C ALA A 319 -17.02 1.51 8.55
N LYS A 320 -17.78 2.57 8.86
CA LYS A 320 -17.63 3.88 8.22
C LYS A 320 -16.23 4.51 8.40
N GLN A 321 -15.45 4.15 9.43
CA GLN A 321 -14.07 4.63 9.56
C GLN A 321 -13.19 4.28 8.37
N LEU A 322 -13.51 3.21 7.63
CA LEU A 322 -12.78 2.80 6.42
C LEU A 322 -13.05 3.74 5.25
N ALA A 323 -14.28 4.30 5.16
CA ALA A 323 -14.66 5.21 4.09
C ALA A 323 -13.91 6.56 4.15
N GLU A 324 -13.32 6.89 5.28
CA GLU A 324 -12.45 8.07 5.43
C GLU A 324 -11.09 7.87 4.76
N LEU A 325 -10.71 6.61 4.48
CA LEU A 325 -9.38 6.22 3.98
C LEU A 325 -9.42 5.68 2.54
N VAL A 326 -10.50 5.02 2.16
CA VAL A 326 -10.67 4.43 0.83
C VAL A 326 -12.14 4.41 0.43
N GLU A 327 -12.40 4.64 -0.85
CA GLU A 327 -13.76 4.56 -1.40
C GLU A 327 -14.21 3.09 -1.47
N ILE A 328 -15.35 2.79 -0.83
CA ILE A 328 -15.95 1.46 -0.79
C ILE A 328 -17.42 1.59 -1.16
N GLU A 329 -17.83 0.92 -2.23
CA GLU A 329 -19.20 0.93 -2.71
C GLU A 329 -20.17 0.34 -1.67
N GLY A 330 -21.23 1.08 -1.32
CA GLY A 330 -22.28 0.64 -0.41
C GLY A 330 -21.82 0.43 1.06
N LEU A 331 -20.74 1.08 1.47
CA LEU A 331 -20.38 1.14 2.88
C LEU A 331 -21.09 2.33 3.55
N ASP A 332 -22.10 2.03 4.33
CA ASP A 332 -22.91 3.02 5.07
C ASP A 332 -22.32 3.40 6.44
#